data_6d5832f591c2128022b144752ca53a53
#
_entry.id   6d5832f591c2128022b144752ca53a53
#
_cell.length_a   1.000
_cell.length_b   1.000
_cell.length_c   1.000
_cell.angle_alpha   90.00
_cell.angle_beta   90.00
_cell.angle_gamma   90.00
#
_symmetry.space_group_name_H-M   'P 1'
#
loop_
_entity.id
_entity.type
_entity.pdbx_description
1 polymer ?
#
loop_
_entity_poly.entity_id
_entity_poly.type
_entity_poly.pdbx_seq_one_letter_code
_entity_poly.pdbx_strand_id
1 'polypeptide(L)'
;TLRKKSFELLSAMNNINFIGNVEGRDIMTPDVDVVVTDGFTGNVALKTLEGTMRTIVKELFASIGQPQYKEHADALMPALLDLYSKFDPDSTGGAILLGVDGVCIISHGSSSARAMLNGIKVAKDMVDCDMVGLIANALKSDA
;
A
#
# COMPACT_ATOMS: atom_id res chain seq x y z
N THR A 1 26.26 6.51 4.94
CA THR A 1 25.29 5.50 4.48
C THR A 1 24.12 6.17 3.79
N LEU A 2 23.43 5.47 2.87
CA LEU A 2 22.25 5.98 2.14
C LEU A 2 21.20 6.54 3.10
N ARG A 3 20.82 5.79 4.14
CA ARG A 3 19.84 6.21 5.16
C ARG A 3 20.17 7.55 5.81
N LYS A 4 21.45 7.78 6.19
CA LYS A 4 21.85 9.05 6.83
C LYS A 4 21.68 10.22 5.87
N LYS A 5 22.10 10.05 4.61
CA LYS A 5 21.93 11.09 3.58
C LYS A 5 20.45 11.38 3.29
N SER A 6 19.63 10.34 3.18
CA SER A 6 18.18 10.50 2.98
C SER A 6 17.52 11.24 4.14
N PHE A 7 17.90 10.93 5.38
CA PHE A 7 17.41 11.63 6.57
C PHE A 7 17.77 13.12 6.53
N GLU A 8 19.03 13.44 6.23
CA GLU A 8 19.51 14.83 6.14
C GLU A 8 18.75 15.61 5.05
N LEU A 9 18.55 15.00 3.88
CA LEU A 9 17.81 15.62 2.77
C LEU A 9 16.33 15.85 3.10
N LEU A 10 15.65 14.82 3.60
CA LEU A 10 14.23 14.94 3.97
C LEU A 10 14.01 15.93 5.12
N SER A 11 14.92 15.97 6.11
CA SER A 11 14.84 16.95 7.21
C SER A 11 15.01 18.40 6.75
N ALA A 12 15.68 18.63 5.64
CA ALA A 12 15.89 19.96 5.07
C ALA A 12 14.72 20.44 4.19
N MET A 13 13.80 19.56 3.82
CA MET A 13 12.65 19.93 3.01
C MET A 13 11.60 20.69 3.84
N ASN A 14 11.08 21.80 3.29
CA ASN A 14 10.09 22.64 3.97
C ASN A 14 8.66 22.38 3.48
N ASN A 15 8.49 21.60 2.43
CA ASN A 15 7.20 21.29 1.77
C ASN A 15 6.59 19.97 2.23
N ILE A 16 7.23 19.26 3.17
CA ILE A 16 6.74 18.02 3.77
C ILE A 16 6.75 18.11 5.29
N ASN A 17 5.87 17.38 5.95
CA ASN A 17 5.90 17.17 7.40
C ASN A 17 6.78 15.95 7.70
N PHE A 18 8.10 16.16 7.72
CA PHE A 18 9.04 15.06 8.00
C PHE A 18 9.04 14.72 9.50
N ILE A 19 8.56 13.52 9.84
CA ILE A 19 8.45 13.05 11.24
C ILE A 19 9.68 12.25 11.71
N GLY A 20 10.68 12.05 10.85
CA GLY A 20 11.90 11.30 11.19
C GLY A 20 11.84 9.84 10.80
N ASN A 21 12.61 9.01 11.51
CA ASN A 21 12.62 7.56 11.28
C ASN A 21 11.39 6.90 11.91
N VAL A 22 10.85 5.90 11.21
CA VAL A 22 9.76 5.05 11.69
C VAL A 22 10.24 3.60 11.83
N GLU A 23 9.59 2.84 12.70
CA GLU A 23 9.80 1.40 12.84
C GLU A 23 8.76 0.61 12.03
N GLY A 24 9.01 -0.69 11.83
CA GLY A 24 8.09 -1.55 11.07
C GLY A 24 6.66 -1.58 11.61
N ARG A 25 6.47 -1.38 12.91
CA ARG A 25 5.14 -1.30 13.55
C ARG A 25 4.37 -0.03 13.20
N ASP A 26 5.08 1.02 12.80
CA ASP A 26 4.48 2.33 12.52
C ASP A 26 3.94 2.43 11.06
N ILE A 27 4.35 1.50 10.17
CA ILE A 27 3.99 1.52 8.73
C ILE A 27 2.47 1.52 8.52
N MET A 28 1.72 0.87 9.41
CA MET A 28 0.25 0.74 9.29
C MET A 28 -0.51 1.67 10.24
N THR A 29 0.17 2.60 10.90
CA THR A 29 -0.49 3.59 11.76
C THR A 29 -0.99 4.78 10.94
N PRO A 30 -2.04 5.49 11.41
CA PRO A 30 -2.55 6.68 10.74
C PRO A 30 -1.62 7.90 10.87
N ASP A 31 -0.53 7.79 11.62
CA ASP A 31 0.41 8.89 11.86
C ASP A 31 1.40 9.09 10.71
N VAL A 32 1.45 8.15 9.77
CA VAL A 32 2.40 8.13 8.65
C VAL A 32 1.65 8.00 7.33
N ASP A 33 1.75 9.02 6.46
CA ASP A 33 1.16 8.98 5.13
C ASP A 33 2.07 8.28 4.11
N VAL A 34 3.39 8.49 4.21
CA VAL A 34 4.38 7.94 3.27
C VAL A 34 5.63 7.47 4.00
N VAL A 35 6.05 6.25 3.74
CA VAL A 35 7.32 5.69 4.23
C VAL A 35 8.29 5.55 3.06
N VAL A 36 9.41 6.27 3.12
CA VAL A 36 10.48 6.18 2.12
C VAL A 36 11.51 5.12 2.55
N THR A 37 11.74 4.14 1.70
CA THR A 37 12.68 3.05 1.95
C THR A 37 13.38 2.60 0.65
N ASP A 38 14.44 1.81 0.79
CA ASP A 38 15.01 1.11 -0.36
C ASP A 38 14.06 -0.01 -0.86
N GLY A 39 14.18 -0.37 -2.13
CA GLY A 39 13.24 -1.30 -2.77
C GLY A 39 13.28 -2.71 -2.17
N PHE A 40 14.43 -3.17 -1.66
CA PHE A 40 14.51 -4.48 -1.01
C PHE A 40 13.79 -4.49 0.34
N THR A 41 14.09 -3.53 1.21
CA THR A 41 13.46 -3.41 2.53
C THR A 41 11.94 -3.21 2.38
N GLY A 42 11.52 -2.31 1.48
CA GLY A 42 10.10 -2.06 1.20
C GLY A 42 9.39 -3.30 0.70
N ASN A 43 10.00 -4.06 -0.22
CA ASN A 43 9.40 -5.28 -0.73
C ASN A 43 9.29 -6.38 0.34
N VAL A 44 10.29 -6.54 1.21
CA VAL A 44 10.23 -7.49 2.35
C VAL A 44 9.10 -7.08 3.30
N ALA A 45 9.00 -5.80 3.68
CA ALA A 45 7.94 -5.31 4.54
C ALA A 45 6.55 -5.57 3.92
N LEU A 46 6.35 -5.21 2.64
CA LEU A 46 5.10 -5.42 1.92
C LEU A 46 4.71 -6.90 1.87
N LYS A 47 5.63 -7.78 1.48
CA LYS A 47 5.35 -9.23 1.39
C LYS A 47 5.11 -9.87 2.75
N THR A 48 5.77 -9.38 3.80
CA THR A 48 5.50 -9.82 5.18
C THR A 48 4.10 -9.41 5.61
N LEU A 49 3.68 -8.17 5.37
CA LEU A 49 2.33 -7.68 5.67
C LEU A 49 1.27 -8.48 4.92
N GLU A 50 1.41 -8.63 3.60
CA GLU A 50 0.49 -9.42 2.78
C GLU A 50 0.35 -10.87 3.28
N GLY A 51 1.49 -11.53 3.55
CA GLY A 51 1.52 -12.90 4.04
C GLY A 51 0.89 -13.05 5.43
N THR A 52 1.19 -12.13 6.33
CA THR A 52 0.62 -12.10 7.68
C THR A 52 -0.89 -11.90 7.64
N MET A 53 -1.39 -10.94 6.85
CA MET A 53 -2.82 -10.69 6.70
C MET A 53 -3.56 -11.91 6.15
N ARG A 54 -3.02 -12.54 5.09
CA ARG A 54 -3.61 -13.76 4.54
C ARG A 54 -3.70 -14.88 5.57
N THR A 55 -2.66 -15.06 6.37
CA THR A 55 -2.63 -16.10 7.42
C THR A 55 -3.64 -15.80 8.51
N ILE A 56 -3.67 -14.57 9.03
CA ILE A 56 -4.63 -14.17 10.07
C ILE A 56 -6.06 -14.35 9.59
N VAL A 57 -6.38 -13.90 8.40
CA VAL A 57 -7.73 -14.03 7.82
C VAL A 57 -8.11 -15.50 7.66
N LYS A 58 -7.23 -16.33 7.13
CA LYS A 58 -7.46 -17.77 6.97
C LYS A 58 -7.77 -18.44 8.33
N GLU A 59 -6.93 -18.18 9.33
CA GLU A 59 -7.11 -18.77 10.67
C GLU A 59 -8.38 -18.24 11.37
N LEU A 60 -8.71 -16.97 11.15
CA LEU A 60 -9.93 -16.36 11.68
C LEU A 60 -11.18 -17.06 11.10
N PHE A 61 -11.25 -17.20 9.76
CA PHE A 61 -12.37 -17.90 9.12
C PHE A 61 -12.45 -19.38 9.53
N ALA A 62 -11.29 -20.06 9.64
CA ALA A 62 -11.24 -21.44 10.11
C ALA A 62 -11.75 -21.58 11.56
N SER A 63 -11.41 -20.64 12.41
CA SER A 63 -11.84 -20.63 13.82
C SER A 63 -13.33 -20.37 13.96
N ILE A 64 -13.86 -19.35 13.28
CA ILE A 64 -15.26 -18.96 13.32
C ILE A 64 -16.16 -20.00 12.64
N GLY A 65 -15.65 -20.68 11.61
CA GLY A 65 -16.39 -21.72 10.87
C GLY A 65 -16.61 -23.01 11.67
N GLN A 66 -16.10 -23.14 12.90
CA GLN A 66 -16.34 -24.31 13.74
C GLN A 66 -17.81 -24.41 14.18
N PRO A 67 -18.35 -25.63 14.33
CA PRO A 67 -19.78 -25.84 14.60
C PRO A 67 -20.33 -25.06 15.78
N GLN A 68 -19.55 -24.90 16.87
CA GLN A 68 -19.96 -24.18 18.06
C GLN A 68 -20.12 -22.67 17.88
N TYR A 69 -19.56 -22.10 16.80
CA TYR A 69 -19.63 -20.66 16.51
C TYR A 69 -20.54 -20.30 15.34
N LYS A 70 -21.16 -21.30 14.70
CA LYS A 70 -21.90 -21.13 13.45
C LYS A 70 -22.95 -20.03 13.50
N GLU A 71 -23.77 -20.02 14.55
CA GLU A 71 -24.83 -19.02 14.73
C GLU A 71 -24.27 -17.58 14.83
N HIS A 72 -23.15 -17.42 15.53
CA HIS A 72 -22.46 -16.13 15.65
C HIS A 72 -21.67 -15.77 14.38
N ALA A 73 -21.14 -16.78 13.70
CA ALA A 73 -20.43 -16.59 12.44
C ALA A 73 -21.30 -15.93 11.38
N ASP A 74 -22.55 -16.42 11.21
CA ASP A 74 -23.47 -15.87 10.24
C ASP A 74 -23.79 -14.40 10.50
N ALA A 75 -23.90 -14.00 11.75
CA ALA A 75 -24.14 -12.62 12.16
C ALA A 75 -22.89 -11.70 11.94
N LEU A 76 -21.69 -12.23 12.12
CA LEU A 76 -20.44 -11.47 12.00
C LEU A 76 -19.87 -11.44 10.57
N MET A 77 -20.30 -12.37 9.71
CA MET A 77 -19.73 -12.53 8.37
C MET A 77 -19.69 -11.23 7.54
N PRO A 78 -20.73 -10.38 7.50
CA PRO A 78 -20.68 -9.14 6.76
C PRO A 78 -19.55 -8.21 7.22
N ALA A 79 -19.36 -8.07 8.54
CA ALA A 79 -18.30 -7.22 9.10
C ALA A 79 -16.91 -7.78 8.83
N LEU A 80 -16.75 -9.11 8.83
CA LEU A 80 -15.49 -9.77 8.51
C LEU A 80 -15.12 -9.63 7.04
N LEU A 81 -16.10 -9.73 6.13
CA LEU A 81 -15.89 -9.52 4.70
C LEU A 81 -15.53 -8.06 4.40
N ASP A 82 -16.16 -7.09 5.07
CA ASP A 82 -15.80 -5.68 4.96
C ASP A 82 -14.36 -5.43 5.44
N LEU A 83 -14.00 -6.00 6.59
CA LEU A 83 -12.62 -5.93 7.09
C LEU A 83 -11.63 -6.56 6.11
N TYR A 84 -11.94 -7.74 5.58
CA TYR A 84 -11.09 -8.41 4.59
C TYR A 84 -10.88 -7.56 3.35
N SER A 85 -11.94 -6.94 2.84
CA SER A 85 -11.87 -6.13 1.62
C SER A 85 -10.93 -4.94 1.73
N LYS A 86 -10.74 -4.39 2.94
CA LYS A 86 -9.82 -3.27 3.21
C LYS A 86 -8.35 -3.66 3.10
N PHE A 87 -8.04 -4.93 3.35
CA PHE A 87 -6.67 -5.45 3.32
C PHE A 87 -6.38 -6.34 2.10
N ASP A 88 -7.34 -6.49 1.20
CA ASP A 88 -7.18 -7.31 0.01
C ASP A 88 -6.32 -6.59 -1.04
N PRO A 89 -5.13 -7.11 -1.38
CA PRO A 89 -4.24 -6.49 -2.38
C PRO A 89 -4.90 -6.30 -3.74
N ASP A 90 -5.83 -7.19 -4.11
CA ASP A 90 -6.57 -7.11 -5.37
C ASP A 90 -7.47 -5.87 -5.45
N SER A 91 -7.83 -5.27 -4.31
CA SER A 91 -8.60 -4.03 -4.28
C SER A 91 -7.81 -2.82 -4.76
N THR A 92 -6.50 -2.81 -4.55
CA THR A 92 -5.59 -1.73 -4.99
C THR A 92 -5.18 -1.86 -6.46
N GLY A 93 -4.98 -3.10 -6.94
CA GLY A 93 -4.71 -3.40 -8.35
C GLY A 93 -3.25 -3.27 -8.77
N GLY A 94 -2.43 -2.49 -8.08
CA GLY A 94 -1.01 -2.33 -8.38
C GLY A 94 -0.41 -1.05 -7.79
N ALA A 95 0.90 -0.90 -7.99
CA ALA A 95 1.67 0.27 -7.56
C ALA A 95 2.16 1.08 -8.75
N ILE A 96 2.16 2.40 -8.63
CA ILE A 96 2.70 3.27 -9.67
C ILE A 96 4.23 3.24 -9.65
N LEU A 97 4.84 3.13 -10.82
CA LEU A 97 6.27 3.33 -11.02
C LEU A 97 6.54 4.82 -11.23
N LEU A 98 7.16 5.45 -10.25
CA LEU A 98 7.54 6.87 -10.30
C LEU A 98 8.87 7.06 -11.03
N GLY A 99 9.11 8.28 -11.53
CA GLY A 99 10.39 8.66 -12.16
C GLY A 99 10.52 8.24 -13.63
N VAL A 100 9.41 7.89 -14.27
CA VAL A 100 9.33 7.61 -15.72
C VAL A 100 8.45 8.65 -16.41
N ASP A 101 8.67 8.87 -17.71
CA ASP A 101 7.90 9.83 -18.52
C ASP A 101 6.60 9.20 -19.04
N GLY A 102 5.74 8.82 -18.11
CA GLY A 102 4.46 8.19 -18.41
C GLY A 102 3.86 7.50 -17.19
N VAL A 103 2.59 7.15 -17.28
CA VAL A 103 1.90 6.34 -16.25
C VAL A 103 2.22 4.87 -16.45
N CYS A 104 2.87 4.27 -15.46
CA CYS A 104 3.20 2.85 -15.45
C CYS A 104 2.72 2.24 -14.12
N ILE A 105 1.82 1.26 -14.19
CA ILE A 105 1.31 0.52 -13.03
C ILE A 105 1.92 -0.88 -13.01
N ILE A 106 2.55 -1.23 -11.90
CA ILE A 106 3.12 -2.55 -11.67
C ILE A 106 2.13 -3.37 -10.86
N SER A 107 1.58 -4.40 -11.49
CA SER A 107 0.71 -5.37 -10.86
C SER A 107 1.49 -6.61 -10.39
N HIS A 108 0.89 -7.40 -9.51
CA HIS A 108 1.48 -8.63 -9.01
C HIS A 108 1.44 -9.73 -10.08
N GLY A 109 2.46 -10.60 -10.16
CA GLY A 109 2.48 -11.72 -11.11
C GLY A 109 1.34 -12.73 -10.93
N SER A 110 0.67 -12.73 -9.76
CA SER A 110 -0.52 -13.55 -9.45
C SER A 110 -1.83 -12.76 -9.46
N SER A 111 -1.85 -11.57 -10.09
CA SER A 111 -3.04 -10.70 -10.13
C SER A 111 -4.23 -11.39 -10.75
N SER A 112 -5.38 -11.30 -10.09
CA SER A 112 -6.67 -11.74 -10.62
C SER A 112 -7.19 -10.76 -11.70
N ALA A 113 -8.23 -11.16 -12.42
CA ALA A 113 -8.91 -10.27 -13.36
C ALA A 113 -9.43 -8.98 -12.67
N ARG A 114 -9.87 -9.08 -11.41
CA ARG A 114 -10.29 -7.94 -10.59
C ARG A 114 -9.12 -7.01 -10.28
N ALA A 115 -7.99 -7.55 -9.88
CA ALA A 115 -6.78 -6.78 -9.64
C ALA A 115 -6.33 -6.05 -10.91
N MET A 116 -6.32 -6.71 -12.07
CA MET A 116 -5.99 -6.10 -13.35
C MET A 116 -6.96 -4.96 -13.72
N LEU A 117 -8.25 -5.16 -13.52
CA LEU A 117 -9.25 -4.10 -13.75
C LEU A 117 -9.00 -2.89 -12.83
N ASN A 118 -8.69 -3.13 -11.56
CA ASN A 118 -8.39 -2.04 -10.62
C ASN A 118 -7.07 -1.34 -10.98
N GLY A 119 -6.05 -2.07 -11.41
CA GLY A 119 -4.82 -1.48 -11.94
C GLY A 119 -5.05 -0.55 -13.14
N ILE A 120 -5.94 -0.95 -14.08
CA ILE A 120 -6.34 -0.10 -15.21
C ILE A 120 -7.07 1.16 -14.72
N LYS A 121 -7.95 1.05 -13.71
CA LYS A 121 -8.61 2.22 -13.11
C LYS A 121 -7.61 3.17 -12.49
N VAL A 122 -6.65 2.65 -11.70
CA VAL A 122 -5.56 3.46 -11.12
C VAL A 122 -4.78 4.17 -12.23
N ALA A 123 -4.41 3.47 -13.31
CA ALA A 123 -3.72 4.10 -14.44
C ALA A 123 -4.55 5.25 -15.05
N LYS A 124 -5.86 5.02 -15.24
CA LYS A 124 -6.77 6.07 -15.74
C LYS A 124 -6.80 7.28 -14.81
N ASP A 125 -6.96 7.06 -13.51
CA ASP A 125 -7.04 8.14 -12.52
C ASP A 125 -5.74 8.97 -12.50
N MET A 126 -4.57 8.31 -12.66
CA MET A 126 -3.26 8.98 -12.75
C MET A 126 -3.11 9.82 -14.02
N VAL A 127 -3.68 9.36 -15.14
CA VAL A 127 -3.73 10.16 -16.39
C VAL A 127 -4.69 11.34 -16.24
N ASP A 128 -5.89 11.10 -15.71
CA ASP A 128 -6.91 12.13 -15.55
C ASP A 128 -6.45 13.28 -14.64
N CYS A 129 -5.64 12.99 -13.62
CA CYS A 129 -5.08 14.03 -12.72
C CYS A 129 -3.74 14.62 -13.21
N ASP A 130 -3.25 14.25 -14.38
CA ASP A 130 -1.93 14.69 -14.92
C ASP A 130 -0.77 14.47 -13.92
N MET A 131 -0.71 13.29 -13.29
CA MET A 131 0.26 13.00 -12.24
C MET A 131 1.70 13.23 -12.68
N VAL A 132 2.06 12.86 -13.92
CA VAL A 132 3.41 13.02 -14.45
C VAL A 132 3.77 14.51 -14.54
N GLY A 133 2.86 15.34 -15.04
CA GLY A 133 3.04 16.79 -15.11
C GLY A 133 3.12 17.44 -13.74
N LEU A 134 2.30 17.01 -12.80
CA LEU A 134 2.34 17.50 -11.41
C LEU A 134 3.69 17.21 -10.74
N ILE A 135 4.22 15.99 -10.87
CA ILE A 135 5.54 15.62 -10.32
C ILE A 135 6.65 16.43 -11.01
N ALA A 136 6.64 16.51 -12.34
CA ALA A 136 7.64 17.26 -13.09
C ALA A 136 7.66 18.75 -12.71
N ASN A 137 6.51 19.34 -12.45
CA ASN A 137 6.41 20.74 -12.03
C ASN A 137 6.86 20.93 -10.57
N ALA A 138 6.50 20.01 -9.66
CA ALA A 138 6.97 20.07 -8.27
C ALA A 138 8.50 20.01 -8.18
N LEU A 139 9.13 19.12 -8.95
CA LEU A 139 10.59 19.00 -8.95
C LEU A 139 11.32 20.22 -9.58
N LYS A 140 10.67 21.00 -10.45
CA LYS A 140 11.24 22.23 -10.99
C LYS A 140 11.17 23.40 -10.01
N SER A 141 10.18 23.42 -9.13
CA SER A 141 10.03 24.49 -8.15
C SER A 141 11.04 24.40 -7.00
N ASP A 142 11.65 23.22 -6.79
CA ASP A 142 12.62 22.96 -5.74
C ASP A 142 14.09 23.01 -6.24
N ALA A 143 14.31 23.30 -7.52
CA ALA A 143 15.63 23.45 -8.16
C ALA A 143 16.04 24.91 -8.30
#